data_9a797214661814ae7f5fe2e365a0da5b
#
_entry.id   9a797214661814ae7f5fe2e365a0da5b
#
_cell.length_a   1.000
_cell.length_b   1.000
_cell.length_c   1.000
_cell.angle_alpha   90.00
_cell.angle_beta   90.00
_cell.angle_gamma   90.00
#
_symmetry.space_group_name_H-M   'P 1'
#
loop_
_entity.id
_entity.type
_entity.pdbx_description
1 polymer ?
#
loop_
_entity_poly.entity_id
_entity_poly.type
_entity_poly.pdbx_seq_one_letter_code
_entity_poly.pdbx_strand_id
1 'polypeptide(L)'
;MTAEPVTEGDLGTVAALHETLAEGVPSPAFEGAYVTWAQLAADPGDVETALSHHDGEVTVDAAAANPVHWQTIAQCPVAVRGPSDVTVWADEGALRTCVRTNLDEYSAVWVARQRKLMGRGTMLLGDWAVMWGVLGIPRLHYTLATGKVTSKTGAGEYALETFGDEWVPIVTEALRLRRGEGEQAEDYRRRPLTRRRDALGFMDHVLADAATRFPAA
;
A
#
# COMPACT_ATOMS: atom_id res chain seq x y z
N MET A 1 -1.23 -12.78 15.56
CA MET A 1 -0.08 -12.68 16.49
C MET A 1 0.08 -13.97 17.25
N THR A 2 1.29 -14.34 17.58
CA THR A 2 1.66 -15.60 18.20
C THR A 2 2.31 -15.36 19.56
N ALA A 3 2.25 -16.33 20.47
CA ALA A 3 2.92 -16.25 21.77
C ALA A 3 4.45 -16.42 21.62
N GLU A 4 4.85 -17.27 20.67
CA GLU A 4 6.25 -17.53 20.32
C GLU A 4 6.48 -17.18 18.85
N PRO A 5 7.73 -16.85 18.46
CA PRO A 5 8.07 -16.60 17.06
C PRO A 5 7.70 -17.80 16.19
N VAL A 6 7.05 -17.51 15.05
CA VAL A 6 6.84 -18.51 14.00
C VAL A 6 8.15 -18.62 13.21
N THR A 7 8.63 -19.83 13.01
CA THR A 7 9.94 -20.14 12.47
C THR A 7 9.86 -20.69 11.05
N GLU A 8 11.00 -20.83 10.38
CA GLU A 8 11.10 -21.50 9.09
C GLU A 8 10.56 -22.94 9.13
N GLY A 9 10.65 -23.62 10.30
CA GLY A 9 10.07 -24.94 10.49
C GLY A 9 8.54 -24.99 10.40
N ASP A 10 7.85 -23.86 10.60
CA ASP A 10 6.40 -23.74 10.55
C ASP A 10 5.88 -23.39 9.15
N LEU A 11 6.78 -23.09 8.21
CA LEU A 11 6.46 -22.58 6.87
C LEU A 11 5.44 -23.49 6.15
N GLY A 12 5.66 -24.80 6.15
CA GLY A 12 4.74 -25.74 5.49
C GLY A 12 3.34 -25.75 6.12
N THR A 13 3.27 -25.62 7.45
CA THR A 13 1.99 -25.57 8.16
C THR A 13 1.23 -24.28 7.86
N VAL A 14 1.93 -23.17 7.84
CA VAL A 14 1.36 -21.84 7.54
C VAL A 14 0.92 -21.78 6.07
N ALA A 15 1.71 -22.32 5.14
CA ALA A 15 1.34 -22.39 3.73
C ALA A 15 0.05 -23.19 3.50
N ALA A 16 -0.05 -24.38 4.09
CA ALA A 16 -1.26 -25.22 4.00
C ALA A 16 -2.50 -24.54 4.63
N LEU A 17 -2.31 -23.77 5.70
CA LEU A 17 -3.38 -22.96 6.27
C LEU A 17 -3.89 -21.90 5.29
N HIS A 18 -2.97 -21.15 4.64
CA HIS A 18 -3.33 -20.12 3.66
C HIS A 18 -3.99 -20.71 2.41
N GLU A 19 -3.54 -21.87 1.92
CA GLU A 19 -4.21 -22.59 0.84
C GLU A 19 -5.67 -22.92 1.20
N THR A 20 -5.89 -23.45 2.40
CA THR A 20 -7.25 -23.77 2.89
C THR A 20 -8.12 -22.50 3.02
N LEU A 21 -7.54 -21.40 3.50
CA LEU A 21 -8.26 -20.11 3.59
C LEU A 21 -8.62 -19.56 2.21
N ALA A 22 -7.73 -19.67 1.22
CA ALA A 22 -7.96 -19.21 -0.14
C ALA A 22 -9.09 -19.98 -0.84
N GLU A 23 -9.25 -21.28 -0.55
CA GLU A 23 -10.38 -22.08 -1.04
C GLU A 23 -11.73 -21.59 -0.49
N GLY A 24 -11.76 -21.18 0.79
CA GLY A 24 -12.97 -20.71 1.46
C GLY A 24 -13.31 -19.24 1.22
N VAL A 25 -12.30 -18.38 1.08
CA VAL A 25 -12.42 -16.93 0.91
C VAL A 25 -11.43 -16.44 -0.14
N PRO A 26 -11.76 -16.60 -1.42
CA PRO A 26 -10.81 -16.31 -2.49
C PRO A 26 -10.48 -14.81 -2.69
N SER A 27 -11.28 -13.90 -2.15
CA SER A 27 -11.07 -12.45 -2.31
C SER A 27 -11.74 -11.64 -1.20
N PRO A 28 -11.06 -10.66 -0.60
CA PRO A 28 -9.64 -10.35 -0.80
C PRO A 28 -8.73 -11.44 -0.22
N ALA A 29 -7.53 -11.58 -0.77
CA ALA A 29 -6.53 -12.49 -0.22
C ALA A 29 -6.23 -12.13 1.24
N PHE A 30 -6.08 -13.13 2.09
CA PHE A 30 -5.68 -12.93 3.48
C PHE A 30 -4.16 -12.74 3.55
N GLU A 31 -3.73 -11.50 3.54
CA GLU A 31 -2.33 -11.10 3.61
C GLU A 31 -1.94 -10.62 5.00
N GLY A 32 -0.73 -10.87 5.43
CA GLY A 32 -0.26 -10.42 6.72
C GLY A 32 1.05 -11.06 7.17
N ALA A 33 1.47 -10.70 8.38
CA ALA A 33 2.67 -11.24 9.01
C ALA A 33 2.36 -11.91 10.35
N TYR A 34 3.13 -12.93 10.66
CA TYR A 34 3.12 -13.65 11.92
C TYR A 34 4.19 -13.06 12.84
N VAL A 35 3.77 -12.23 13.78
CA VAL A 35 4.66 -11.58 14.75
C VAL A 35 4.21 -11.85 16.17
N THR A 36 5.13 -11.82 17.11
CA THR A 36 4.82 -11.93 18.55
C THR A 36 4.33 -10.59 19.11
N TRP A 37 3.71 -10.65 20.28
CA TRP A 37 3.33 -9.45 21.02
C TRP A 37 4.54 -8.58 21.37
N ALA A 38 5.69 -9.20 21.70
CA ALA A 38 6.92 -8.50 21.99
C ALA A 38 7.49 -7.77 20.75
N GLN A 39 7.47 -8.43 19.59
CA GLN A 39 7.87 -7.80 18.33
C GLN A 39 6.96 -6.63 17.95
N LEU A 40 5.64 -6.76 18.18
CA LEU A 40 4.69 -5.68 17.90
C LEU A 40 4.93 -4.45 18.82
N ALA A 41 5.40 -4.67 20.03
CA ALA A 41 5.71 -3.61 21.00
C ALA A 41 7.10 -3.00 20.81
N ALA A 42 7.94 -3.55 19.92
CA ALA A 42 9.28 -3.09 19.59
C ALA A 42 9.34 -2.39 18.23
N ASP A 43 10.46 -1.72 17.96
CA ASP A 43 10.72 -1.14 16.63
C ASP A 43 10.67 -2.25 15.57
N PRO A 44 9.88 -2.10 14.50
CA PRO A 44 9.85 -3.06 13.41
C PRO A 44 11.21 -3.28 12.75
N GLY A 45 12.14 -2.32 12.84
CA GLY A 45 13.51 -2.48 12.38
C GLY A 45 14.32 -3.51 13.16
N ASP A 46 13.91 -3.86 14.37
CA ASP A 46 14.54 -4.89 15.21
C ASP A 46 14.01 -6.30 14.90
N VAL A 47 12.99 -6.43 14.03
CA VAL A 47 12.44 -7.72 13.62
C VAL A 47 13.27 -8.29 12.48
N GLU A 48 14.21 -9.18 12.80
CA GLU A 48 15.12 -9.77 11.82
C GLU A 48 14.37 -10.66 10.80
N THR A 49 13.41 -11.44 11.29
CA THR A 49 12.60 -12.35 10.46
C THR A 49 11.17 -12.47 10.99
N ALA A 50 10.22 -12.58 10.06
CA ALA A 50 8.85 -12.97 10.34
C ALA A 50 8.34 -13.85 9.18
N LEU A 51 7.43 -14.78 9.46
CA LEU A 51 6.67 -15.40 8.40
C LEU A 51 5.62 -14.40 7.90
N SER A 52 5.57 -14.22 6.60
CA SER A 52 4.56 -13.38 5.95
C SER A 52 3.87 -14.11 4.80
N HIS A 53 2.60 -13.78 4.57
CA HIS A 53 1.86 -14.23 3.40
C HIS A 53 1.54 -13.01 2.54
N HIS A 54 2.02 -13.01 1.31
CA HIS A 54 1.79 -11.93 0.35
C HIS A 54 1.73 -12.49 -1.08
N ASP A 55 0.76 -12.00 -1.88
CA ASP A 55 0.54 -12.42 -3.26
C ASP A 55 0.42 -13.96 -3.43
N GLY A 56 -0.13 -14.67 -2.43
CA GLY A 56 -0.32 -16.12 -2.46
C GLY A 56 0.90 -16.94 -2.04
N GLU A 57 1.98 -16.30 -1.62
CA GLU A 57 3.20 -16.98 -1.17
C GLU A 57 3.46 -16.73 0.32
N VAL A 58 3.93 -17.77 1.02
CA VAL A 58 4.44 -17.66 2.39
C VAL A 58 5.96 -17.58 2.33
N THR A 59 6.50 -16.51 2.89
CA THR A 59 7.94 -16.25 2.93
C THR A 59 8.44 -16.03 4.35
N VAL A 60 9.73 -16.21 4.55
CA VAL A 60 10.45 -15.84 5.79
C VAL A 60 11.28 -14.61 5.47
N ASP A 61 10.80 -13.45 5.86
CA ASP A 61 11.50 -12.19 5.66
C ASP A 61 11.07 -11.14 6.69
N ALA A 62 11.74 -10.01 6.72
CA ALA A 62 11.38 -8.87 7.58
C ALA A 62 10.51 -7.83 6.86
N ALA A 63 10.15 -8.03 5.59
CA ALA A 63 9.51 -6.99 4.77
C ALA A 63 8.13 -6.55 5.29
N ALA A 64 7.43 -7.46 5.97
CA ALA A 64 6.14 -7.15 6.59
C ALA A 64 6.27 -6.38 7.91
N ALA A 65 7.43 -6.42 8.57
CA ALA A 65 7.72 -5.64 9.77
C ALA A 65 8.22 -4.25 9.34
N ASN A 66 7.30 -3.30 9.22
CA ASN A 66 7.65 -1.92 8.84
C ASN A 66 6.77 -0.90 9.56
N PRO A 67 7.22 0.36 9.70
CA PRO A 67 6.51 1.40 10.43
C PRO A 67 5.08 1.66 9.93
N VAL A 68 4.79 1.45 8.64
CA VAL A 68 3.43 1.65 8.08
C VAL A 68 2.46 0.60 8.59
N HIS A 69 2.89 -0.66 8.69
CA HIS A 69 2.06 -1.74 9.23
C HIS A 69 1.81 -1.54 10.72
N TRP A 70 2.85 -1.21 11.50
CA TRP A 70 2.70 -0.92 12.93
C TRP A 70 1.79 0.28 13.17
N GLN A 71 1.97 1.36 12.41
CA GLN A 71 1.07 2.52 12.48
C GLN A 71 -0.38 2.15 12.12
N THR A 72 -0.59 1.27 11.16
CA THR A 72 -1.94 0.82 10.80
C THR A 72 -2.61 0.10 11.96
N ILE A 73 -1.89 -0.79 12.65
CA ILE A 73 -2.41 -1.51 13.81
C ILE A 73 -2.63 -0.56 14.99
N ALA A 74 -1.68 0.36 15.26
CA ALA A 74 -1.80 1.34 16.33
C ALA A 74 -2.99 2.29 16.12
N GLN A 75 -3.25 2.70 14.88
CA GLN A 75 -4.32 3.64 14.53
C GLN A 75 -5.71 3.00 14.49
N CYS A 76 -5.81 1.76 14.00
CA CYS A 76 -7.08 1.07 13.76
C CYS A 76 -6.99 -0.40 14.21
N PRO A 77 -6.81 -0.67 15.51
CA PRO A 77 -6.70 -2.03 15.99
C PRO A 77 -8.03 -2.78 15.85
N VAL A 78 -8.00 -3.96 15.27
CA VAL A 78 -9.14 -4.88 15.22
C VAL A 78 -8.70 -6.21 15.80
N ALA A 79 -9.06 -6.46 17.06
CA ALA A 79 -8.80 -7.75 17.70
C ALA A 79 -9.91 -8.75 17.34
N VAL A 80 -9.61 -9.68 16.42
CA VAL A 80 -10.53 -10.77 16.09
C VAL A 80 -10.48 -11.85 17.17
N ARG A 81 -9.30 -12.08 17.76
CA ARG A 81 -9.07 -13.03 18.83
C ARG A 81 -7.85 -12.61 19.67
N GLY A 82 -7.92 -12.77 20.97
CA GLY A 82 -6.87 -12.41 21.93
C GLY A 82 -7.15 -11.09 22.65
N PRO A 83 -6.16 -10.53 23.36
CA PRO A 83 -6.31 -9.28 24.09
C PRO A 83 -6.58 -8.09 23.13
N SER A 84 -7.37 -7.14 23.60
CA SER A 84 -7.68 -5.90 22.87
C SER A 84 -6.78 -4.72 23.26
N ASP A 85 -6.07 -4.82 24.38
CA ASP A 85 -5.20 -3.81 24.97
C ASP A 85 -3.73 -4.10 24.67
N VAL A 86 -3.38 -4.19 23.41
CA VAL A 86 -2.03 -4.53 22.96
C VAL A 86 -1.20 -3.28 22.76
N THR A 87 0.00 -3.27 23.32
CA THR A 87 1.00 -2.23 23.05
C THR A 87 1.52 -2.42 21.62
N VAL A 88 1.42 -1.36 20.83
CA VAL A 88 1.98 -1.30 19.48
C VAL A 88 3.00 -0.16 19.45
N TRP A 89 4.21 -0.47 19.02
CA TRP A 89 5.22 0.55 18.82
C TRP A 89 4.80 1.49 17.69
N ALA A 90 4.95 2.78 17.87
CA ALA A 90 4.67 3.79 16.87
C ALA A 90 5.64 4.95 17.04
N ASP A 91 6.32 5.30 15.96
CA ASP A 91 7.23 6.44 15.88
C ASP A 91 6.97 7.22 14.59
N GLU A 92 6.64 8.51 14.74
CA GLU A 92 6.31 9.35 13.59
C GLU A 92 7.52 9.63 12.70
N GLY A 93 8.73 9.73 13.27
CA GLY A 93 9.96 9.95 12.52
C GLY A 93 10.31 8.75 11.65
N ALA A 94 10.26 7.55 12.23
CA ALA A 94 10.46 6.30 11.50
C ALA A 94 9.41 6.09 10.41
N LEU A 95 8.14 6.39 10.71
CA LEU A 95 7.06 6.32 9.72
C LEU A 95 7.31 7.26 8.53
N ARG A 96 7.65 8.52 8.79
CA ARG A 96 7.95 9.51 7.75
C ARG A 96 9.15 9.11 6.92
N THR A 97 10.22 8.63 7.55
CA THR A 97 11.43 8.15 6.87
C THR A 97 11.09 6.97 5.96
N CYS A 98 10.38 5.96 6.46
CA CYS A 98 9.96 4.79 5.69
C CYS A 98 9.12 5.20 4.46
N VAL A 99 8.15 6.08 4.66
CA VAL A 99 7.28 6.55 3.57
C VAL A 99 8.05 7.40 2.57
N ARG A 100 8.97 8.26 3.02
CA ARG A 100 9.79 9.07 2.12
C ARG A 100 10.70 8.21 1.25
N THR A 101 11.39 7.25 1.86
CA THR A 101 12.22 6.25 1.15
C THR A 101 11.39 5.49 0.11
N ASN A 102 10.18 5.06 0.45
CA ASN A 102 9.30 4.38 -0.50
C ASN A 102 8.94 5.27 -1.70
N LEU A 103 8.62 6.55 -1.46
CA LEU A 103 8.31 7.48 -2.56
C LEU A 103 9.51 7.68 -3.49
N ASP A 104 10.72 7.81 -2.94
CA ASP A 104 11.94 8.10 -3.71
C ASP A 104 12.50 6.87 -4.43
N GLU A 105 12.62 5.74 -3.74
CA GLU A 105 13.33 4.58 -4.23
C GLU A 105 12.44 3.57 -4.94
N TYR A 106 11.16 3.47 -4.55
CA TYR A 106 10.24 2.53 -5.15
C TYR A 106 9.22 3.20 -6.08
N SER A 107 8.44 4.16 -5.57
CA SER A 107 7.32 4.77 -6.31
C SER A 107 7.82 5.58 -7.51
N ALA A 108 8.82 6.44 -7.33
CA ALA A 108 9.41 7.23 -8.41
C ALA A 108 10.05 6.34 -9.49
N VAL A 109 10.76 5.28 -9.08
CA VAL A 109 11.35 4.31 -10.01
C VAL A 109 10.27 3.54 -10.77
N TRP A 110 9.19 3.14 -10.08
CA TRP A 110 8.07 2.47 -10.73
C TRP A 110 7.42 3.39 -11.78
N VAL A 111 7.09 4.64 -11.44
CA VAL A 111 6.53 5.63 -12.36
C VAL A 111 7.47 5.86 -13.56
N ALA A 112 8.77 6.02 -13.33
CA ALA A 112 9.74 6.19 -14.40
C ALA A 112 9.77 5.01 -15.37
N ARG A 113 9.61 3.78 -14.88
CA ARG A 113 9.50 2.57 -15.72
C ARG A 113 8.20 2.56 -16.55
N GLN A 114 7.09 3.10 -16.01
CA GLN A 114 5.82 3.17 -16.72
C GLN A 114 5.82 4.17 -17.87
N ARG A 115 6.77 5.09 -17.97
CA ARG A 115 6.88 6.06 -19.09
C ARG A 115 7.19 5.40 -20.43
N LYS A 116 7.87 4.27 -20.41
CA LYS A 116 8.21 3.51 -21.61
C LYS A 116 6.95 2.83 -22.17
N LEU A 117 6.69 2.99 -23.48
CA LEU A 117 5.55 2.35 -24.16
C LEU A 117 5.78 0.87 -24.51
N MET A 118 6.90 0.28 -24.13
CA MET A 118 7.25 -1.11 -24.39
C MET A 118 7.54 -1.85 -23.08
N GLY A 119 7.27 -3.14 -23.05
CA GLY A 119 7.48 -3.96 -21.87
C GLY A 119 6.53 -3.56 -20.71
N ARG A 120 7.08 -3.35 -19.51
CA ARG A 120 6.29 -3.00 -18.31
C ARG A 120 5.55 -1.66 -18.41
N GLY A 121 5.92 -0.77 -19.34
CA GLY A 121 5.24 0.51 -19.55
C GLY A 121 3.80 0.39 -20.09
N THR A 122 3.41 -0.79 -20.60
CA THR A 122 2.03 -1.08 -21.01
C THR A 122 1.11 -1.40 -19.84
N MET A 123 1.62 -1.64 -18.63
CA MET A 123 0.82 -1.98 -17.45
C MET A 123 -0.22 -0.89 -17.12
N LEU A 124 0.12 0.40 -17.32
CA LEU A 124 -0.81 1.51 -17.11
C LEU A 124 -1.96 1.60 -18.14
N LEU A 125 -2.01 0.73 -19.12
CA LEU A 125 -3.21 0.52 -19.92
C LEU A 125 -4.24 -0.36 -19.19
N GLY A 126 -3.78 -1.17 -18.22
CA GLY A 126 -4.63 -2.02 -17.38
C GLY A 126 -5.14 -1.28 -16.14
N ASP A 127 -6.29 -1.70 -15.66
CA ASP A 127 -7.02 -1.08 -14.54
C ASP A 127 -6.27 -1.20 -13.21
N TRP A 128 -5.64 -2.35 -12.96
CA TRP A 128 -4.88 -2.59 -11.74
C TRP A 128 -3.77 -1.55 -11.54
N ALA A 129 -2.97 -1.29 -12.57
CA ALA A 129 -1.84 -0.37 -12.47
C ALA A 129 -2.29 1.10 -12.31
N VAL A 130 -3.40 1.49 -12.95
CA VAL A 130 -4.01 2.82 -12.76
C VAL A 130 -4.48 2.96 -11.32
N MET A 131 -5.28 2.03 -10.83
CA MET A 131 -5.77 2.04 -9.45
C MET A 131 -4.62 2.00 -8.44
N TRP A 132 -3.60 1.15 -8.68
CA TRP A 132 -2.47 0.99 -7.79
C TRP A 132 -1.66 2.27 -7.65
N GLY A 133 -1.29 2.92 -8.77
CA GLY A 133 -0.46 4.11 -8.79
C GLY A 133 -1.21 5.38 -8.36
N VAL A 134 -2.38 5.62 -8.97
CA VAL A 134 -3.16 6.84 -8.72
C VAL A 134 -3.72 6.91 -7.30
N LEU A 135 -3.96 5.78 -6.63
CA LEU A 135 -4.40 5.77 -5.23
C LEU A 135 -3.26 5.44 -4.25
N GLY A 136 -2.23 4.71 -4.69
CA GLY A 136 -1.12 4.30 -3.83
C GLY A 136 -0.18 5.45 -3.48
N ILE A 137 0.21 6.27 -4.45
CA ILE A 137 1.14 7.39 -4.24
C ILE A 137 0.51 8.48 -3.35
N PRO A 138 -0.74 8.95 -3.57
CA PRO A 138 -1.39 9.87 -2.64
C PRO A 138 -1.57 9.32 -1.23
N ARG A 139 -1.68 8.00 -1.06
CA ARG A 139 -1.72 7.39 0.27
C ARG A 139 -0.46 7.66 1.08
N LEU A 140 0.70 7.57 0.42
CA LEU A 140 1.99 7.89 1.02
C LEU A 140 2.12 9.39 1.29
N HIS A 141 1.68 10.23 0.35
CA HIS A 141 1.61 11.67 0.53
C HIS A 141 0.74 12.06 1.74
N TYR A 142 -0.45 11.45 1.87
CA TYR A 142 -1.32 11.63 3.04
C TYR A 142 -0.60 11.31 4.35
N THR A 143 0.17 10.22 4.37
CA THR A 143 0.91 9.84 5.58
C THR A 143 1.98 10.88 5.92
N LEU A 144 2.71 11.42 4.95
CA LEU A 144 3.66 12.51 5.19
C LEU A 144 2.96 13.79 5.68
N ALA A 145 1.79 14.11 5.16
CA ALA A 145 1.05 15.32 5.51
C ALA A 145 0.42 15.25 6.90
N THR A 146 0.00 14.07 7.35
CA THR A 146 -0.87 13.93 8.54
C THR A 146 -0.26 13.08 9.67
N GLY A 147 0.81 12.33 9.42
CA GLY A 147 1.32 11.31 10.33
C GLY A 147 0.40 10.09 10.50
N LYS A 148 -0.65 9.98 9.67
CA LYS A 148 -1.65 8.91 9.74
C LYS A 148 -1.62 8.05 8.48
N VAL A 149 -2.06 6.81 8.60
CA VAL A 149 -2.29 5.94 7.44
C VAL A 149 -3.75 6.02 6.99
N THR A 150 -3.99 5.79 5.70
CA THR A 150 -5.34 5.75 5.13
C THR A 150 -5.50 4.59 4.14
N SER A 151 -6.75 4.25 3.79
CA SER A 151 -7.04 3.28 2.74
C SER A 151 -6.79 3.88 1.34
N LYS A 152 -6.75 3.03 0.30
CA LYS A 152 -6.71 3.53 -1.10
C LYS A 152 -7.91 4.40 -1.44
N THR A 153 -9.09 4.09 -0.90
CA THR A 153 -10.30 4.91 -1.10
C THR A 153 -10.13 6.27 -0.42
N GLY A 154 -9.73 6.30 0.86
CA GLY A 154 -9.48 7.55 1.56
C GLY A 154 -8.34 8.38 0.95
N ALA A 155 -7.33 7.72 0.36
CA ALA A 155 -6.27 8.41 -0.38
C ALA A 155 -6.79 9.08 -1.66
N GLY A 156 -7.76 8.47 -2.35
CA GLY A 156 -8.41 9.08 -3.50
C GLY A 156 -9.29 10.27 -3.09
N GLU A 157 -10.04 10.16 -2.01
CA GLU A 157 -10.84 11.27 -1.46
C GLU A 157 -9.93 12.43 -1.04
N TYR A 158 -8.86 12.15 -0.31
CA TYR A 158 -7.83 13.14 0.02
C TYR A 158 -7.23 13.80 -1.24
N ALA A 159 -7.00 13.03 -2.30
CA ALA A 159 -6.42 13.55 -3.53
C ALA A 159 -7.39 14.53 -4.24
N LEU A 160 -8.70 14.27 -4.22
CA LEU A 160 -9.72 15.17 -4.77
C LEU A 160 -9.80 16.50 -4.02
N GLU A 161 -9.49 16.51 -2.72
CA GLU A 161 -9.49 17.70 -1.87
C GLU A 161 -8.18 18.49 -1.93
N THR A 162 -7.06 17.81 -2.23
CA THR A 162 -5.71 18.37 -2.06
C THR A 162 -5.10 18.87 -3.37
N PHE A 163 -5.34 18.16 -4.47
CA PHE A 163 -4.75 18.47 -5.77
C PHE A 163 -5.77 19.14 -6.69
N GLY A 164 -5.29 19.84 -7.71
CA GLY A 164 -6.11 20.66 -8.59
C GLY A 164 -7.17 19.89 -9.39
N ASP A 165 -8.15 20.64 -9.87
CA ASP A 165 -9.33 20.12 -10.59
C ASP A 165 -8.96 19.34 -11.88
N GLU A 166 -7.81 19.63 -12.47
CA GLU A 166 -7.29 18.91 -13.63
C GLU A 166 -7.08 17.41 -13.37
N TRP A 167 -6.90 17.00 -12.11
CA TRP A 167 -6.69 15.61 -11.70
C TRP A 167 -7.97 14.86 -11.33
N VAL A 168 -9.08 15.59 -11.14
CA VAL A 168 -10.38 14.99 -10.77
C VAL A 168 -10.78 13.83 -11.69
N PRO A 169 -10.64 13.92 -13.03
CA PRO A 169 -11.05 12.83 -13.91
C PRO A 169 -10.29 11.52 -13.64
N ILE A 170 -8.96 11.58 -13.46
CA ILE A 170 -8.16 10.36 -13.28
C ILE A 170 -8.28 9.79 -11.87
N VAL A 171 -8.40 10.63 -10.85
CA VAL A 171 -8.64 10.18 -9.47
C VAL A 171 -10.01 9.54 -9.33
N THR A 172 -11.05 10.13 -9.94
CA THR A 172 -12.39 9.55 -9.99
C THR A 172 -12.41 8.21 -10.70
N GLU A 173 -11.71 8.08 -11.82
CA GLU A 173 -11.56 6.79 -12.52
C GLU A 173 -10.89 5.74 -11.65
N ALA A 174 -9.82 6.09 -10.94
CA ALA A 174 -9.15 5.16 -10.03
C ALA A 174 -10.04 4.74 -8.85
N LEU A 175 -10.84 5.66 -8.30
CA LEU A 175 -11.84 5.36 -7.27
C LEU A 175 -12.96 4.46 -7.80
N ARG A 176 -13.43 4.70 -9.02
CA ARG A 176 -14.40 3.84 -9.70
C ARG A 176 -13.88 2.41 -9.81
N LEU A 177 -12.65 2.24 -10.31
CA LEU A 177 -11.99 0.94 -10.41
C LEU A 177 -11.85 0.26 -9.04
N ARG A 178 -11.52 1.02 -8.00
CA ARG A 178 -11.37 0.50 -6.63
C ARG A 178 -12.68 0.02 -6.02
N ARG A 179 -13.77 0.73 -6.29
CA ARG A 179 -15.11 0.42 -5.76
C ARG A 179 -15.80 -0.65 -6.58
N GLY A 180 -15.38 -0.86 -7.83
CA GLY A 180 -16.06 -1.76 -8.76
C GLY A 180 -17.45 -1.24 -9.20
N GLU A 181 -17.67 0.07 -9.11
CA GLU A 181 -18.97 0.69 -9.33
C GLU A 181 -18.90 1.83 -10.35
N GLY A 182 -19.99 2.02 -11.07
CA GLY A 182 -20.12 3.10 -12.04
C GLY A 182 -19.54 2.79 -13.42
N GLU A 183 -19.83 3.67 -14.37
CA GLU A 183 -19.34 3.55 -15.74
C GLU A 183 -18.03 4.32 -15.94
N GLN A 184 -17.14 3.76 -16.77
CA GLN A 184 -15.93 4.44 -17.19
C GLN A 184 -16.28 5.69 -18.01
N ALA A 185 -15.60 6.80 -17.70
CA ALA A 185 -15.73 8.02 -18.50
C ALA A 185 -15.48 7.73 -19.99
N GLU A 186 -16.33 8.28 -20.88
CA GLU A 186 -16.30 7.97 -22.31
C GLU A 186 -14.93 8.27 -22.94
N ASP A 187 -14.27 9.35 -22.51
CA ASP A 187 -12.95 9.72 -22.98
C ASP A 187 -11.88 8.67 -22.67
N TYR A 188 -11.92 8.06 -21.49
CA TYR A 188 -10.97 7.01 -21.12
C TYR A 188 -11.27 5.67 -21.80
N ARG A 189 -12.58 5.36 -21.99
CA ARG A 189 -13.01 4.17 -22.72
C ARG A 189 -12.56 4.22 -24.19
N ARG A 190 -12.70 5.38 -24.84
CA ARG A 190 -12.32 5.57 -26.24
C ARG A 190 -10.83 5.85 -26.43
N ARG A 191 -10.15 6.37 -25.41
CA ARG A 191 -8.76 6.86 -25.48
C ARG A 191 -7.91 6.33 -24.31
N PRO A 192 -7.54 5.05 -24.30
CA PRO A 192 -6.78 4.46 -23.19
C PRO A 192 -5.40 5.12 -22.98
N LEU A 193 -4.81 5.67 -24.04
CA LEU A 193 -3.56 6.43 -23.95
C LEU A 193 -3.74 7.77 -23.23
N THR A 194 -4.93 8.38 -23.29
CA THR A 194 -5.25 9.58 -22.51
C THR A 194 -5.29 9.23 -21.02
N ARG A 195 -6.00 8.15 -20.65
CA ARG A 195 -6.04 7.66 -19.27
C ARG A 195 -4.63 7.40 -18.73
N ARG A 196 -3.80 6.72 -19.52
CA ARG A 196 -2.40 6.45 -19.15
C ARG A 196 -1.59 7.74 -18.96
N ARG A 197 -1.72 8.71 -19.87
CA ARG A 197 -1.04 10.01 -19.77
C ARG A 197 -1.45 10.75 -18.50
N ASP A 198 -2.74 10.79 -18.21
CA ASP A 198 -3.29 11.50 -17.06
C ASP A 198 -2.89 10.82 -15.75
N ALA A 199 -2.86 9.49 -15.71
CA ALA A 199 -2.34 8.72 -14.58
C ALA A 199 -0.86 9.01 -14.31
N LEU A 200 -0.02 9.02 -15.35
CA LEU A 200 1.39 9.37 -15.20
C LEU A 200 1.58 10.82 -14.74
N GLY A 201 0.87 11.76 -15.36
CA GLY A 201 0.95 13.18 -14.99
C GLY A 201 0.56 13.41 -13.53
N PHE A 202 -0.52 12.80 -13.09
CA PHE A 202 -0.95 12.90 -11.70
C PHE A 202 0.07 12.31 -10.72
N MET A 203 0.57 11.10 -10.98
CA MET A 203 1.57 10.49 -10.11
C MET A 203 2.84 11.32 -10.01
N ASP A 204 3.31 11.89 -11.13
CA ASP A 204 4.45 12.81 -11.15
C ASP A 204 4.19 14.08 -10.34
N HIS A 205 2.99 14.64 -10.47
CA HIS A 205 2.58 15.81 -9.71
C HIS A 205 2.63 15.55 -8.20
N VAL A 206 2.07 14.43 -7.73
CA VAL A 206 2.07 14.07 -6.31
C VAL A 206 3.47 13.80 -5.79
N LEU A 207 4.32 13.11 -6.57
CA LEU A 207 5.73 12.88 -6.22
C LEU A 207 6.51 14.19 -6.07
N ALA A 208 6.31 15.15 -7.01
CA ALA A 208 6.96 16.46 -6.98
C ALA A 208 6.47 17.31 -5.78
N ASP A 209 5.17 17.31 -5.51
CA ASP A 209 4.59 17.99 -4.34
C ASP A 209 5.15 17.41 -3.03
N ALA A 210 5.18 16.08 -2.92
CA ALA A 210 5.74 15.40 -1.76
C ALA A 210 7.24 15.74 -1.55
N ALA A 211 8.02 15.79 -2.62
CA ALA A 211 9.44 16.15 -2.54
C ALA A 211 9.66 17.60 -2.10
N THR A 212 8.76 18.50 -2.48
CA THR A 212 8.84 19.92 -2.14
C THR A 212 8.37 20.19 -0.72
N ARG A 213 7.24 19.60 -0.31
CA ARG A 213 6.60 19.89 1.00
C ARG A 213 7.18 19.08 2.14
N PHE A 214 7.69 17.89 1.85
CA PHE A 214 8.21 16.94 2.86
C PHE A 214 9.57 16.41 2.40
N PRO A 215 10.61 17.26 2.31
CA PRO A 215 11.94 16.82 1.89
C PRO A 215 12.49 15.75 2.83
N ALA A 216 13.40 14.92 2.32
CA ALA A 216 14.19 14.03 3.15
C ALA A 216 15.01 14.86 4.14
N ALA A 217 15.16 14.35 5.37
CA ALA A 217 15.96 14.99 6.41
C ALA A 217 17.46 14.92 6.12
#